data_04ae5444384d483562ed7de428044d51
#
_entry.id   04ae5444384d483562ed7de428044d51
#
_cell.length_a   1.000
_cell.length_b   1.000
_cell.length_c   1.000
_cell.angle_alpha   90.00
_cell.angle_beta   90.00
_cell.angle_gamma   90.00
#
_symmetry.space_group_name_H-M   'P 1'
#
loop_
_entity.id
_entity.type
_entity.pdbx_description
1 polymer ?
#
loop_
_entity_poly.entity_id
_entity_poly.type
_entity_poly.pdbx_seq_one_letter_code
_entity_poly.pdbx_strand_id
1 'polypeptide(L)'
;MRRSVPNFLFKMPTAQKLNPRTFPRPPLCERTPRHLQVVWNGTTIAETKDAFWVLETYHPPTYYLPPSSLKVPLQPTPRSSFCEWKGRATYYSLANPANPGDTVKDRVWSYDSPTEGFKGIKGYLSFYAGPWECFVDGEKVEAQPGDFYGGWMTSDIEREFVKGAPGTRGW
;
A
#
# COMPACT_ATOMS: atom_id res chain seq x y z
N MET A 1 -13.63 -47.86 29.87
CA MET A 1 -14.11 -47.37 28.53
C MET A 1 -13.85 -45.90 28.43
N ARG A 2 -12.83 -45.47 27.69
CA ARG A 2 -12.54 -44.06 27.41
C ARG A 2 -13.28 -43.68 26.12
N ARG A 3 -14.25 -42.77 26.22
CA ARG A 3 -14.95 -42.24 25.05
C ARG A 3 -14.03 -41.22 24.32
N SER A 4 -13.69 -41.55 23.10
CA SER A 4 -12.99 -40.67 22.18
C SER A 4 -13.92 -39.47 21.81
N VAL A 5 -13.45 -38.25 22.07
CA VAL A 5 -14.14 -37.01 21.62
C VAL A 5 -13.68 -36.75 20.20
N PRO A 6 -14.58 -36.61 19.22
CA PRO A 6 -14.20 -36.28 17.87
C PRO A 6 -13.67 -34.83 17.81
N ASN A 7 -12.46 -34.69 17.30
CA ASN A 7 -11.80 -33.41 17.07
C ASN A 7 -12.48 -32.73 15.85
N PHE A 8 -13.47 -31.89 16.09
CA PHE A 8 -14.03 -31.02 15.06
C PHE A 8 -13.01 -29.91 14.77
N LEU A 9 -12.16 -30.12 13.78
CA LEU A 9 -11.42 -29.07 13.11
C LEU A 9 -12.44 -28.15 12.41
N PHE A 10 -12.81 -27.08 13.07
CA PHE A 10 -13.48 -25.95 12.40
C PHE A 10 -12.51 -25.40 11.35
N LYS A 11 -12.75 -25.78 10.09
CA LYS A 11 -12.09 -25.15 8.95
C LYS A 11 -12.61 -23.71 8.92
N MET A 12 -11.80 -22.75 9.41
CA MET A 12 -12.09 -21.32 9.25
C MET A 12 -12.36 -21.09 7.76
N PRO A 13 -13.42 -20.35 7.40
CA PRO A 13 -13.65 -20.02 6.01
C PRO A 13 -12.41 -19.30 5.50
N THR A 14 -11.81 -19.77 4.41
CA THR A 14 -10.74 -19.07 3.72
C THR A 14 -11.27 -17.69 3.37
N ALA A 15 -10.64 -16.64 3.92
CA ALA A 15 -11.03 -15.27 3.64
C ALA A 15 -11.07 -15.09 2.10
N GLN A 16 -12.19 -14.57 1.59
CA GLN A 16 -12.37 -14.37 0.16
C GLN A 16 -11.27 -13.43 -0.33
N LYS A 17 -10.51 -13.87 -1.36
CA LYS A 17 -9.49 -13.04 -1.98
C LYS A 17 -10.11 -11.82 -2.64
N LEU A 18 -9.38 -10.71 -2.60
CA LEU A 18 -9.72 -9.51 -3.34
C LEU A 18 -9.39 -9.70 -4.81
N ASN A 19 -10.37 -9.46 -5.68
CA ASN A 19 -10.23 -9.53 -7.12
C ASN A 19 -10.08 -8.12 -7.71
N PRO A 20 -8.87 -7.70 -8.11
CA PRO A 20 -8.65 -6.35 -8.65
C PRO A 20 -9.45 -6.03 -9.89
N ARG A 21 -9.84 -7.03 -10.69
CA ARG A 21 -10.69 -6.84 -11.86
C ARG A 21 -12.05 -6.26 -11.51
N THR A 22 -12.55 -6.51 -10.30
CA THR A 22 -13.87 -6.04 -9.84
C THR A 22 -13.85 -4.70 -9.12
N PHE A 23 -12.65 -4.11 -8.91
CA PHE A 23 -12.55 -2.80 -8.29
C PHE A 23 -13.15 -1.71 -9.20
N PRO A 24 -13.80 -0.70 -8.63
CA PRO A 24 -14.60 0.25 -9.39
C PRO A 24 -13.77 1.30 -10.16
N ARG A 25 -14.42 1.94 -11.12
CA ARG A 25 -14.00 3.18 -11.80
C ARG A 25 -15.13 4.21 -11.68
N PRO A 26 -14.90 5.38 -11.05
CA PRO A 26 -13.68 5.83 -10.37
C PRO A 26 -13.23 4.91 -9.25
N PRO A 27 -11.93 4.90 -8.90
CA PRO A 27 -11.43 4.08 -7.80
C PRO A 27 -12.12 4.39 -6.47
N LEU A 28 -12.35 3.34 -5.67
CA LEU A 28 -12.88 3.48 -4.31
C LEU A 28 -11.78 4.01 -3.39
N CYS A 29 -12.08 5.05 -2.62
CA CYS A 29 -11.21 5.60 -1.59
C CYS A 29 -11.92 5.57 -0.24
N GLU A 30 -11.47 4.75 0.68
CA GLU A 30 -12.10 4.59 1.99
C GLU A 30 -11.09 4.23 3.08
N ARG A 31 -11.51 4.37 4.33
CA ARG A 31 -10.70 3.92 5.48
C ARG A 31 -10.54 2.41 5.48
N THR A 32 -9.37 1.97 5.90
CA THR A 32 -9.09 0.55 6.12
C THR A 32 -8.58 0.33 7.55
N PRO A 33 -9.07 -0.71 8.27
CA PRO A 33 -8.61 -1.02 9.62
C PRO A 33 -7.33 -1.85 9.63
N ARG A 34 -6.72 -2.12 8.47
CA ARG A 34 -5.51 -2.94 8.37
C ARG A 34 -4.35 -2.29 9.11
N HIS A 35 -3.56 -3.12 9.77
CA HIS A 35 -2.31 -2.71 10.40
C HIS A 35 -1.20 -2.64 9.35
N LEU A 36 -0.71 -1.43 9.11
CA LEU A 36 0.33 -1.15 8.12
C LEU A 36 1.63 -0.78 8.82
N GLN A 37 2.74 -1.34 8.34
CA GLN A 37 4.08 -1.04 8.84
C GLN A 37 5.04 -0.86 7.66
N VAL A 38 5.96 0.08 7.80
CA VAL A 38 7.13 0.26 6.92
C VAL A 38 8.37 0.18 7.79
N VAL A 39 9.24 -0.79 7.48
CA VAL A 39 10.45 -1.10 8.26
C VAL A 39 11.67 -0.93 7.36
N TRP A 40 12.63 -0.12 7.79
CA TRP A 40 13.87 0.11 7.04
C TRP A 40 15.08 -0.22 7.90
N ASN A 41 15.87 -1.19 7.43
CA ASN A 41 17.02 -1.72 8.17
C ASN A 41 16.70 -2.05 9.64
N GLY A 42 15.61 -2.77 9.87
CA GLY A 42 15.15 -3.18 11.19
C GLY A 42 14.48 -2.10 12.03
N THR A 43 14.39 -0.86 11.52
CA THR A 43 13.71 0.25 12.20
C THR A 43 12.34 0.52 11.59
N THR A 44 11.29 0.51 12.41
CA THR A 44 9.95 0.92 11.96
C THR A 44 9.94 2.41 11.69
N ILE A 45 9.78 2.81 10.43
CA ILE A 45 9.75 4.23 10.01
C ILE A 45 8.33 4.77 9.85
N ALA A 46 7.33 3.91 9.68
CA ALA A 46 5.92 4.28 9.70
C ALA A 46 5.07 3.11 10.19
N GLU A 47 4.02 3.41 10.95
CA GLU A 47 3.10 2.40 11.49
C GLU A 47 1.75 3.02 11.80
N THR A 48 0.66 2.36 11.39
CA THR A 48 -0.70 2.82 11.66
C THR A 48 -1.74 1.72 11.52
N LYS A 49 -2.88 1.90 12.19
CA LYS A 49 -4.15 1.19 11.94
C LYS A 49 -5.24 2.17 11.47
N ASP A 50 -4.87 3.41 11.16
CA ASP A 50 -5.78 4.47 10.71
C ASP A 50 -5.33 4.98 9.33
N ALA A 51 -5.46 4.12 8.33
CA ALA A 51 -5.08 4.39 6.97
C ALA A 51 -6.31 4.48 6.04
N PHE A 52 -6.08 5.01 4.86
CA PHE A 52 -6.95 4.82 3.71
C PHE A 52 -6.34 3.81 2.75
N TRP A 53 -7.19 3.15 1.99
CA TRP A 53 -6.79 2.46 0.79
C TRP A 53 -7.53 3.00 -0.44
N VAL A 54 -6.90 2.89 -1.59
CA VAL A 54 -7.52 3.16 -2.88
C VAL A 54 -7.56 1.85 -3.66
N LEU A 55 -8.76 1.44 -4.04
CA LEU A 55 -9.02 0.23 -4.81
C LEU A 55 -9.36 0.63 -6.25
N GLU A 56 -8.41 0.41 -7.16
CA GLU A 56 -8.51 0.73 -8.57
C GLU A 56 -8.49 -0.55 -9.41
N THR A 57 -9.33 -0.60 -10.45
CA THR A 57 -9.45 -1.76 -11.34
C THR A 57 -8.06 -2.20 -11.84
N TYR A 58 -7.75 -3.48 -11.74
CA TYR A 58 -6.47 -4.12 -12.12
C TYR A 58 -5.25 -3.70 -11.28
N HIS A 59 -5.44 -3.05 -10.14
CA HIS A 59 -4.36 -2.73 -9.21
C HIS A 59 -4.57 -3.41 -7.86
N PRO A 60 -3.51 -3.85 -7.17
CA PRO A 60 -3.63 -4.17 -5.75
C PRO A 60 -3.92 -2.89 -4.97
N PRO A 61 -4.37 -2.99 -3.71
CA PRO A 61 -4.61 -1.80 -2.90
C PRO A 61 -3.40 -0.87 -2.85
N THR A 62 -3.62 0.42 -3.02
CA THR A 62 -2.65 1.47 -2.72
C THR A 62 -3.01 2.07 -1.37
N TYR A 63 -2.11 1.98 -0.41
CA TYR A 63 -2.34 2.44 0.96
C TYR A 63 -1.82 3.86 1.18
N TYR A 64 -2.57 4.63 1.96
CA TYR A 64 -2.25 6.00 2.35
C TYR A 64 -2.25 6.09 3.87
N LEU A 65 -1.09 6.40 4.43
CA LEU A 65 -0.84 6.47 5.86
C LEU A 65 -0.92 7.92 6.32
N PRO A 66 -1.50 8.21 7.51
CA PRO A 66 -1.52 9.57 8.03
C PRO A 66 -0.08 10.10 8.25
N PRO A 67 0.19 11.38 7.99
CA PRO A 67 1.54 11.95 8.19
C PRO A 67 2.09 11.71 9.61
N SER A 68 1.20 11.68 10.61
CA SER A 68 1.56 11.41 12.01
C SER A 68 2.12 10.01 12.27
N SER A 69 1.92 9.06 11.34
CA SER A 69 2.47 7.70 11.44
C SER A 69 3.96 7.62 11.11
N LEU A 70 4.49 8.62 10.40
CA LEU A 70 5.89 8.66 9.97
C LEU A 70 6.79 9.10 11.12
N LYS A 71 7.89 8.37 11.33
CA LYS A 71 8.85 8.56 12.42
C LYS A 71 10.20 9.15 11.95
N VAL A 72 10.33 9.44 10.66
CA VAL A 72 11.54 10.00 10.05
C VAL A 72 11.19 11.25 9.22
N PRO A 73 12.14 12.19 9.03
CA PRO A 73 11.87 13.39 8.26
C PRO A 73 11.58 13.11 6.79
N LEU A 74 10.63 13.86 6.21
CA LEU A 74 10.37 13.93 4.78
C LEU A 74 11.10 15.12 4.16
N GLN A 75 11.67 14.89 2.98
CA GLN A 75 12.26 15.95 2.15
C GLN A 75 11.54 15.97 0.80
N PRO A 76 10.85 17.04 0.43
CA PRO A 76 10.22 17.12 -0.88
C PRO A 76 11.27 17.09 -1.99
N THR A 77 10.92 16.45 -3.11
CA THR A 77 11.75 16.42 -4.32
C THR A 77 11.11 17.26 -5.42
N PRO A 78 11.85 17.63 -6.48
CA PRO A 78 11.27 18.33 -7.62
C PRO A 78 10.30 17.49 -8.44
N ARG A 79 10.26 16.16 -8.22
CA ARG A 79 9.38 15.27 -8.98
C ARG A 79 7.91 15.52 -8.66
N SER A 80 7.10 15.52 -9.70
CA SER A 80 5.64 15.45 -9.60
C SER A 80 5.08 14.55 -10.67
N SER A 81 3.88 14.04 -10.47
CA SER A 81 3.12 13.33 -11.48
C SER A 81 1.65 13.74 -11.40
N PHE A 82 0.89 13.36 -12.41
CA PHE A 82 -0.54 13.65 -12.46
C PHE A 82 -1.32 12.35 -12.62
N CYS A 83 -2.28 12.14 -11.73
CA CYS A 83 -3.26 11.07 -11.79
C CYS A 83 -4.61 11.63 -12.20
N GLU A 84 -5.23 11.07 -13.23
CA GLU A 84 -6.54 11.51 -13.72
C GLU A 84 -7.64 11.49 -12.64
N TRP A 85 -7.53 10.57 -11.68
CA TRP A 85 -8.48 10.42 -10.58
C TRP A 85 -8.17 11.32 -9.38
N LYS A 86 -6.91 11.36 -8.95
CA LYS A 86 -6.48 11.95 -7.67
C LYS A 86 -5.89 13.35 -7.80
N GLY A 87 -5.42 13.73 -8.98
CA GLY A 87 -4.77 15.03 -9.21
C GLY A 87 -3.24 14.95 -9.20
N ARG A 88 -2.58 16.03 -8.77
CA ARG A 88 -1.11 16.15 -8.75
C ARG A 88 -0.52 15.51 -7.51
N ALA A 89 0.45 14.61 -7.70
CA ALA A 89 1.25 14.02 -6.65
C ALA A 89 2.55 14.81 -6.42
N THR A 90 2.92 14.97 -5.15
CA THR A 90 4.22 15.45 -4.68
C THR A 90 5.03 14.24 -4.20
N TYR A 91 6.32 14.20 -4.53
CA TYR A 91 7.22 13.12 -4.15
C TYR A 91 8.21 13.55 -3.09
N TYR A 92 8.69 12.58 -2.32
CA TYR A 92 9.59 12.81 -1.19
C TYR A 92 10.77 11.85 -1.21
N SER A 93 11.88 12.29 -0.63
CA SER A 93 13.00 11.45 -0.24
C SER A 93 13.00 11.21 1.27
N LEU A 94 13.53 10.07 1.67
CA LEU A 94 13.77 9.71 3.07
C LEU A 94 15.25 9.42 3.28
N ALA A 95 15.79 9.88 4.41
CA ALA A 95 17.11 9.47 4.88
C ALA A 95 16.99 8.15 5.66
N ASN A 96 17.95 7.26 5.45
CA ASN A 96 18.02 6.01 6.19
C ASN A 96 18.29 6.30 7.68
N PRO A 97 17.45 5.83 8.61
CA PRO A 97 17.66 6.10 10.04
C PRO A 97 18.96 5.51 10.59
N ALA A 98 19.45 4.41 9.99
CA ALA A 98 20.73 3.80 10.38
C ALA A 98 21.95 4.49 9.75
N ASN A 99 21.78 5.20 8.63
CA ASN A 99 22.82 5.94 7.93
C ASN A 99 22.21 7.16 7.24
N PRO A 100 22.13 8.33 7.90
CA PRO A 100 21.47 9.52 7.35
C PRO A 100 22.04 10.06 6.02
N GLY A 101 23.26 9.68 5.66
CA GLY A 101 23.86 9.98 4.35
C GLY A 101 23.29 9.14 3.20
N ASP A 102 22.63 8.03 3.52
CA ASP A 102 21.96 7.15 2.56
C ASP A 102 20.51 7.60 2.40
N THR A 103 20.22 8.21 1.25
CA THR A 103 18.93 8.82 0.95
C THR A 103 18.27 8.13 -0.22
N VAL A 104 17.00 7.76 -0.05
CA VAL A 104 16.15 7.20 -1.12
C VAL A 104 15.17 8.26 -1.60
N LYS A 105 15.20 8.52 -2.93
CA LYS A 105 14.38 9.55 -3.57
C LYS A 105 13.16 8.94 -4.26
N ASP A 106 12.05 9.71 -4.25
CA ASP A 106 10.86 9.47 -5.08
C ASP A 106 10.14 8.13 -4.84
N ARG A 107 10.32 7.54 -3.67
CA ARG A 107 9.62 6.29 -3.27
C ARG A 107 8.49 6.51 -2.26
N VAL A 108 8.22 7.78 -1.92
CA VAL A 108 7.07 8.21 -1.11
C VAL A 108 6.38 9.36 -1.83
N TRP A 109 5.06 9.38 -1.83
CA TRP A 109 4.30 10.48 -2.44
C TRP A 109 3.05 10.82 -1.62
N SER A 110 2.50 11.98 -1.88
CA SER A 110 1.22 12.45 -1.35
C SER A 110 0.45 13.24 -2.39
N TYR A 111 -0.83 13.47 -2.10
CA TYR A 111 -1.69 14.40 -2.83
C TYR A 111 -2.08 15.54 -1.89
N ASP A 112 -1.49 16.74 -2.10
CA ASP A 112 -1.73 17.90 -1.23
C ASP A 112 -3.07 18.59 -1.53
N SER A 113 -3.53 18.45 -2.76
CA SER A 113 -4.82 18.98 -3.24
C SER A 113 -5.52 17.95 -4.12
N PRO A 114 -5.97 16.84 -3.54
CA PRO A 114 -6.64 15.79 -4.30
C PRO A 114 -8.01 16.27 -4.79
N THR A 115 -8.53 15.60 -5.83
CA THR A 115 -9.91 15.82 -6.29
C THR A 115 -10.92 15.46 -5.20
N GLU A 116 -12.15 15.93 -5.30
CA GLU A 116 -13.18 15.81 -4.26
C GLU A 116 -13.42 14.36 -3.80
N GLY A 117 -13.44 13.39 -4.74
CA GLY A 117 -13.63 11.97 -4.42
C GLY A 117 -12.48 11.35 -3.59
N PHE A 118 -11.35 12.03 -3.51
CA PHE A 118 -10.15 11.58 -2.80
C PHE A 118 -9.71 12.51 -1.68
N LYS A 119 -10.56 13.44 -1.26
CA LYS A 119 -10.23 14.41 -0.19
C LYS A 119 -9.79 13.74 1.12
N GLY A 120 -10.22 12.51 1.39
CA GLY A 120 -9.84 11.76 2.59
C GLY A 120 -8.34 11.49 2.68
N ILE A 121 -7.65 11.37 1.55
CA ILE A 121 -6.20 11.12 1.52
C ILE A 121 -5.35 12.38 1.42
N LYS A 122 -5.94 13.57 1.55
CA LYS A 122 -5.18 14.82 1.49
C LYS A 122 -4.02 14.82 2.48
N GLY A 123 -2.79 14.96 1.97
CA GLY A 123 -1.58 14.98 2.77
C GLY A 123 -1.15 13.63 3.35
N TYR A 124 -1.93 12.56 3.15
CA TYR A 124 -1.51 11.21 3.53
C TYR A 124 -0.37 10.72 2.63
N LEU A 125 0.46 9.86 3.20
CA LEU A 125 1.67 9.35 2.56
C LEU A 125 1.45 7.96 2.00
N SER A 126 1.87 7.73 0.78
CA SER A 126 1.92 6.42 0.17
C SER A 126 3.37 6.02 -0.11
N PHE A 127 3.68 4.74 0.06
CA PHE A 127 5.04 4.19 -0.07
C PHE A 127 5.07 3.14 -1.16
N TYR A 128 6.06 3.20 -2.05
CA TYR A 128 6.43 2.02 -2.83
C TYR A 128 6.90 0.89 -1.90
N ALA A 129 6.72 -0.35 -2.32
CA ALA A 129 7.11 -1.52 -1.53
C ALA A 129 8.63 -1.82 -1.61
N GLY A 130 9.45 -0.82 -1.37
CA GLY A 130 10.91 -0.92 -1.37
C GLY A 130 11.60 0.42 -1.58
N PRO A 131 12.87 0.52 -1.16
CA PRO A 131 13.83 -0.50 -0.69
C PRO A 131 13.64 -0.97 0.76
N TRP A 132 12.76 -0.37 1.51
CA TRP A 132 12.30 -0.83 2.83
C TRP A 132 11.35 -2.02 2.70
N GLU A 133 10.99 -2.63 3.82
CA GLU A 133 9.99 -3.67 3.89
C GLU A 133 8.65 -3.09 4.34
N CYS A 134 7.59 -3.42 3.61
CA CYS A 134 6.22 -3.06 3.96
C CYS A 134 5.46 -4.30 4.45
N PHE A 135 4.54 -4.10 5.41
CA PHE A 135 3.72 -5.17 5.98
C PHE A 135 2.27 -4.74 6.07
N VAL A 136 1.37 -5.66 5.77
CA VAL A 136 -0.08 -5.55 5.98
C VAL A 136 -0.52 -6.68 6.90
N ASP A 137 -1.06 -6.35 8.07
CA ASP A 137 -1.49 -7.31 9.08
C ASP A 137 -0.41 -8.36 9.42
N GLY A 138 0.86 -7.94 9.44
CA GLY A 138 2.02 -8.78 9.70
C GLY A 138 2.55 -9.57 8.48
N GLU A 139 1.87 -9.55 7.35
CA GLU A 139 2.34 -10.17 6.11
C GLU A 139 3.25 -9.21 5.34
N LYS A 140 4.43 -9.70 4.91
CA LYS A 140 5.34 -8.94 4.07
C LYS A 140 4.76 -8.72 2.68
N VAL A 141 4.75 -7.46 2.26
CA VAL A 141 4.26 -7.01 0.96
C VAL A 141 5.28 -7.30 -0.14
N GLU A 142 4.78 -7.67 -1.30
CA GLU A 142 5.55 -7.63 -2.55
C GLU A 142 5.15 -6.40 -3.37
N ALA A 143 6.10 -5.84 -4.14
CA ALA A 143 5.82 -4.76 -5.07
C ALA A 143 4.84 -5.20 -6.16
N GLN A 144 3.99 -4.29 -6.61
CA GLN A 144 3.20 -4.50 -7.82
C GLN A 144 4.14 -4.82 -9.00
N PRO A 145 3.82 -5.79 -9.87
CA PRO A 145 4.66 -6.14 -11.00
C PRO A 145 5.10 -4.93 -11.82
N GLY A 146 6.38 -4.90 -12.19
CA GLY A 146 7.00 -3.79 -12.93
C GLY A 146 7.43 -2.59 -12.07
N ASP A 147 7.03 -2.52 -10.80
CA ASP A 147 7.38 -1.46 -9.84
C ASP A 147 7.14 -0.01 -10.34
N PHE A 148 6.29 0.15 -11.34
CA PHE A 148 5.87 1.45 -11.85
C PHE A 148 4.71 2.03 -11.01
N TYR A 149 3.74 1.19 -10.67
CA TYR A 149 2.65 1.52 -9.77
C TYR A 149 3.00 1.12 -8.34
N GLY A 150 2.46 1.84 -7.36
CA GLY A 150 2.80 1.67 -5.95
C GLY A 150 1.85 0.79 -5.14
N GLY A 151 1.05 -0.05 -5.78
CA GLY A 151 0.15 -0.97 -5.08
C GLY A 151 0.91 -2.06 -4.31
N TRP A 152 0.32 -2.51 -3.21
CA TRP A 152 0.92 -3.49 -2.29
C TRP A 152 0.29 -4.86 -2.49
N MET A 153 1.11 -5.83 -2.92
CA MET A 153 0.71 -7.21 -3.14
C MET A 153 0.81 -8.01 -1.85
N THR A 154 -0.29 -8.63 -1.45
CA THR A 154 -0.41 -9.58 -0.35
C THR A 154 -1.06 -10.88 -0.83
N SER A 155 -1.06 -11.94 -0.01
CA SER A 155 -1.58 -13.25 -0.39
C SER A 155 -3.09 -13.28 -0.64
N ASP A 156 -3.82 -12.29 -0.12
CA ASP A 156 -5.25 -12.13 -0.31
C ASP A 156 -5.65 -11.41 -1.62
N ILE A 157 -4.68 -11.10 -2.49
CA ILE A 157 -4.92 -10.50 -3.81
C ILE A 157 -4.84 -11.56 -4.91
N GLU A 158 -5.82 -11.57 -5.82
CA GLU A 158 -5.78 -12.40 -7.03
C GLU A 158 -4.80 -11.81 -8.04
N ARG A 159 -3.58 -12.38 -8.09
CA ARG A 159 -2.42 -11.86 -8.84
C ARG A 159 -2.62 -11.79 -10.34
N GLU A 160 -3.37 -12.73 -10.90
CA GLU A 160 -3.66 -12.82 -12.33
C GLU A 160 -4.41 -11.60 -12.88
N PHE A 161 -5.03 -10.81 -12.01
CA PHE A 161 -5.76 -9.59 -12.38
C PHE A 161 -5.01 -8.31 -12.01
N VAL A 162 -3.70 -8.39 -11.78
CA VAL A 162 -2.86 -7.23 -11.43
C VAL A 162 -2.07 -6.74 -12.63
N LYS A 163 -2.25 -5.46 -12.95
CA LYS A 163 -1.52 -4.74 -14.00
C LYS A 163 -0.05 -4.53 -13.63
N GLY A 164 0.83 -4.54 -14.64
CA GLY A 164 2.25 -4.24 -14.51
C GLY A 164 3.16 -5.33 -15.09
N ALA A 165 2.70 -6.59 -15.12
CA ALA A 165 3.40 -7.66 -15.80
C ALA A 165 3.39 -7.46 -17.33
N PRO A 166 4.32 -8.09 -18.11
CA PRO A 166 4.27 -8.08 -19.56
C PRO A 166 2.89 -8.54 -20.08
N GLY A 167 2.36 -7.84 -21.10
CA GLY A 167 1.06 -8.14 -21.70
C GLY A 167 -0.15 -7.47 -21.02
N THR A 168 0.02 -6.73 -19.95
CA THR A 168 -1.08 -6.08 -19.20
C THR A 168 -1.23 -4.59 -19.48
N ARG A 169 -0.52 -4.02 -20.44
CA ARG A 169 -0.50 -2.58 -20.73
C ARG A 169 -1.86 -1.96 -21.07
N GLY A 170 -2.78 -2.76 -21.62
CA GLY A 170 -4.10 -2.33 -22.03
C GLY A 170 -5.20 -2.49 -20.97
N TRP A 171 -4.85 -2.92 -19.79
CA TRP A 171 -5.79 -3.18 -18.71
C TRP A 171 -6.26 -1.89 -18.01
#